data_f470e7691f85d636ae3364e0164737cc
#
_entry.id   f470e7691f85d636ae3364e0164737cc
#
_cell.length_a   1.000
_cell.length_b   1.000
_cell.length_c   1.000
_cell.angle_alpha   90.00
_cell.angle_beta   90.00
_cell.angle_gamma   90.00
#
_symmetry.space_group_name_H-M   'P 1'
#
loop_
_entity.id
_entity.type
_entity.pdbx_description
1 polymer ?
#
loop_
_entity_poly.entity_id
_entity_poly.type
_entity_poly.pdbx_seq_one_letter_code
_entity_poly.pdbx_strand_id
1 'polypeptide(L)'
;GELPFPSETGTTAHADTPIEITRRSGDDLPHIENDGVDLVVLDPPYYDNVMYAELADFFYVWLKRTAGLLFPEQFADYLTDKDREAVANTAKFKDFSKVKGTGGAKKRAARDYQERMQAIFSEARRVLKPDGIMTLMFTHKATGAWDALAKGLVDAGFVITASWPIHTEAEGSLHIKDKNAAKSTIFLVCRPRGAPPHAPPFDGPKPQPTYWEEVEPKVTGVVRERVKEFQDAGIVGVDLYLSCFGPALQVFSEHWLSNCESFDVS
;
A
#
# COMPACT_ATOMS: atom_id res chain seq x y z
N GLY A 1 -40.40 17.02 -16.07
CA GLY A 1 -39.62 16.58 -17.19
C GLY A 1 -38.75 15.41 -16.75
N GLU A 2 -39.11 14.20 -17.19
CA GLU A 2 -38.31 12.99 -16.96
C GLU A 2 -37.01 13.12 -17.70
N LEU A 3 -35.90 12.90 -17.02
CA LEU A 3 -34.58 12.75 -17.64
C LEU A 3 -34.57 11.38 -18.36
N PRO A 4 -34.34 11.32 -19.68
CA PRO A 4 -34.29 10.05 -20.36
C PRO A 4 -32.99 9.31 -19.98
N PHE A 5 -33.12 8.18 -19.32
CA PHE A 5 -32.07 7.19 -19.30
C PHE A 5 -31.87 6.68 -20.74
N PRO A 6 -30.63 6.52 -21.22
CA PRO A 6 -30.41 5.96 -22.52
C PRO A 6 -30.98 4.54 -22.57
N SER A 7 -31.89 4.32 -23.50
CA SER A 7 -32.41 2.99 -23.81
C SER A 7 -31.29 2.10 -24.35
N GLU A 8 -31.23 0.89 -23.81
CA GLU A 8 -30.39 -0.19 -24.31
C GLU A 8 -30.60 -0.43 -25.80
N THR A 9 -29.67 0.01 -26.63
CA THR A 9 -29.56 -0.51 -28.00
C THR A 9 -28.10 -0.46 -28.44
N GLY A 10 -27.50 -1.62 -28.61
CA GLY A 10 -26.20 -1.78 -29.25
C GLY A 10 -25.23 -2.64 -28.50
N THR A 11 -25.62 -3.85 -28.17
CA THR A 11 -24.71 -4.88 -27.64
C THR A 11 -23.87 -5.39 -28.80
N THR A 12 -22.68 -4.85 -28.99
CA THR A 12 -21.60 -5.65 -29.56
C THR A 12 -21.19 -6.62 -28.49
N ALA A 13 -21.36 -7.91 -28.73
CA ALA A 13 -20.94 -8.99 -27.85
C ALA A 13 -19.43 -8.95 -27.69
N HIS A 14 -18.94 -8.15 -26.73
CA HIS A 14 -17.70 -8.43 -26.04
C HIS A 14 -18.03 -9.56 -25.08
N ALA A 15 -17.26 -10.66 -25.15
CA ALA A 15 -17.36 -11.76 -24.21
C ALA A 15 -17.51 -11.16 -22.81
N ASP A 16 -18.61 -11.47 -22.14
CA ASP A 16 -18.92 -10.99 -20.80
C ASP A 16 -17.83 -11.49 -19.84
N THR A 17 -16.79 -10.68 -19.67
CA THR A 17 -15.91 -10.85 -18.53
C THR A 17 -16.68 -10.24 -17.36
N PRO A 18 -17.20 -11.04 -16.43
CA PRO A 18 -18.02 -10.52 -15.34
C PRO A 18 -17.17 -9.59 -14.48
N ILE A 19 -17.62 -8.34 -14.36
CA ILE A 19 -17.05 -7.39 -13.40
C ILE A 19 -17.85 -7.55 -12.13
N GLU A 20 -17.16 -7.88 -11.04
CA GLU A 20 -17.76 -7.93 -9.71
C GLU A 20 -17.24 -6.75 -8.87
N ILE A 21 -18.16 -5.99 -8.28
CA ILE A 21 -17.84 -4.87 -7.38
C ILE A 21 -18.31 -5.25 -5.98
N THR A 22 -17.35 -5.38 -5.05
CA THR A 22 -17.64 -5.70 -3.66
C THR A 22 -17.12 -4.60 -2.73
N ARG A 23 -17.83 -4.39 -1.61
CA ARG A 23 -17.36 -3.55 -0.50
C ARG A 23 -16.88 -4.45 0.64
N ARG A 24 -15.59 -4.64 0.76
CA ARG A 24 -14.94 -5.48 1.78
C ARG A 24 -13.73 -4.79 2.37
N SER A 25 -13.30 -5.27 3.55
CA SER A 25 -11.99 -4.92 4.08
C SER A 25 -10.90 -5.68 3.30
N GLY A 26 -9.79 -5.03 3.00
CA GLY A 26 -8.70 -5.66 2.26
C GLY A 26 -7.97 -6.78 3.02
N ASP A 27 -8.21 -6.89 4.33
CA ASP A 27 -7.69 -7.94 5.19
C ASP A 27 -8.62 -9.17 5.33
N ASP A 28 -9.79 -9.14 4.64
CA ASP A 28 -10.80 -10.20 4.70
C ASP A 28 -11.57 -10.29 3.37
N LEU A 29 -11.11 -11.15 2.47
CA LEU A 29 -11.65 -11.37 1.12
C LEU A 29 -12.18 -12.82 0.95
N PRO A 30 -13.15 -13.27 1.77
CA PRO A 30 -13.61 -14.66 1.79
C PRO A 30 -14.30 -15.11 0.49
N HIS A 31 -14.69 -14.16 -0.36
CA HIS A 31 -15.30 -14.42 -1.68
C HIS A 31 -14.26 -14.77 -2.76
N ILE A 32 -12.97 -14.59 -2.48
CA ILE A 32 -11.88 -14.96 -3.38
C ILE A 32 -11.17 -16.20 -2.83
N GLU A 33 -11.06 -17.23 -3.64
CA GLU A 33 -10.38 -18.48 -3.28
C GLU A 33 -8.86 -18.26 -3.12
N ASN A 34 -8.20 -19.19 -2.42
CA ASN A 34 -6.74 -19.21 -2.36
C ASN A 34 -6.18 -19.40 -3.76
N ASP A 35 -5.10 -18.68 -4.08
CA ASP A 35 -4.45 -18.73 -5.39
C ASP A 35 -5.43 -18.48 -6.55
N GLY A 36 -6.47 -17.66 -6.31
CA GLY A 36 -7.57 -17.42 -7.25
C GLY A 36 -7.30 -16.32 -8.28
N VAL A 37 -6.33 -15.41 -8.03
CA VAL A 37 -6.10 -14.24 -8.90
C VAL A 37 -4.68 -14.18 -9.43
N ASP A 38 -4.53 -13.66 -10.65
CA ASP A 38 -3.24 -13.50 -11.32
C ASP A 38 -2.57 -12.16 -10.95
N LEU A 39 -3.38 -11.15 -10.66
CA LEU A 39 -2.92 -9.79 -10.39
C LEU A 39 -3.70 -9.16 -9.24
N VAL A 40 -2.96 -8.53 -8.34
CA VAL A 40 -3.49 -7.66 -7.28
C VAL A 40 -2.96 -6.25 -7.49
N VAL A 41 -3.83 -5.25 -7.54
CA VAL A 41 -3.44 -3.84 -7.62
C VAL A 41 -3.98 -3.11 -6.41
N LEU A 42 -3.08 -2.48 -5.65
CA LEU A 42 -3.42 -1.80 -4.39
C LEU A 42 -3.01 -0.32 -4.44
N ASP A 43 -3.94 0.52 -4.00
CA ASP A 43 -3.71 1.91 -3.65
C ASP A 43 -4.16 2.11 -2.19
N PRO A 44 -3.30 1.76 -1.21
CA PRO A 44 -3.65 1.78 0.20
C PRO A 44 -3.59 3.20 0.76
N PRO A 45 -4.14 3.43 1.97
CA PRO A 45 -3.90 4.68 2.68
C PRO A 45 -2.40 4.93 2.91
N TYR A 46 -1.93 6.15 2.61
CA TYR A 46 -0.53 6.52 2.72
C TYR A 46 -0.19 7.01 4.14
N TYR A 47 -0.12 6.07 5.05
CA TYR A 47 0.29 6.25 6.43
C TYR A 47 -0.60 7.26 7.21
N ASP A 48 -0.17 8.50 7.42
CA ASP A 48 -0.89 9.55 8.14
C ASP A 48 -1.28 10.76 7.26
N ASN A 49 -1.19 10.61 5.92
CA ASN A 49 -1.44 11.70 5.00
C ASN A 49 -2.91 12.17 5.02
N VAL A 50 -3.86 11.24 5.04
CA VAL A 50 -5.30 11.52 4.92
C VAL A 50 -6.08 10.63 5.87
N MET A 51 -6.98 11.24 6.66
CA MET A 51 -7.97 10.54 7.49
C MET A 51 -9.23 10.31 6.63
N TYR A 52 -9.21 9.27 5.81
CA TYR A 52 -10.24 9.03 4.80
C TYR A 52 -11.63 8.85 5.40
N ALA A 53 -11.74 8.11 6.52
CA ALA A 53 -13.02 7.88 7.16
C ALA A 53 -13.64 9.18 7.72
N GLU A 54 -12.83 10.11 8.24
CA GLU A 54 -13.30 11.42 8.70
C GLU A 54 -13.81 12.28 7.53
N LEU A 55 -13.09 12.29 6.41
CA LEU A 55 -13.54 12.99 5.20
C LEU A 55 -14.77 12.34 4.57
N ALA A 56 -14.84 11.01 4.60
CA ALA A 56 -15.96 10.26 4.06
C ALA A 56 -17.26 10.49 4.85
N ASP A 57 -17.21 10.88 6.12
CA ASP A 57 -18.40 11.19 6.94
C ASP A 57 -19.30 12.25 6.28
N PHE A 58 -18.69 13.26 5.65
CA PHE A 58 -19.45 14.28 4.93
C PHE A 58 -20.34 13.67 3.84
N PHE A 59 -19.75 12.83 2.98
CA PHE A 59 -20.48 12.15 1.91
C PHE A 59 -21.43 11.09 2.46
N TYR A 60 -21.02 10.34 3.47
CA TYR A 60 -21.80 9.29 4.09
C TYR A 60 -23.14 9.81 4.64
N VAL A 61 -23.12 10.93 5.35
CA VAL A 61 -24.33 11.55 5.93
C VAL A 61 -25.33 11.96 4.86
N TRP A 62 -24.86 12.46 3.72
CA TRP A 62 -25.75 12.84 2.60
C TRP A 62 -26.24 11.61 1.84
N LEU A 63 -25.35 10.67 1.52
CA LEU A 63 -25.71 9.44 0.83
C LEU A 63 -26.68 8.58 1.65
N LYS A 64 -26.54 8.56 2.98
CA LYS A 64 -27.46 7.86 3.87
C LYS A 64 -28.90 8.37 3.73
N ARG A 65 -29.11 9.64 3.44
CA ARG A 65 -30.43 10.25 3.24
C ARG A 65 -31.03 10.01 1.85
N THR A 66 -30.23 9.58 0.91
CA THR A 66 -30.63 9.35 -0.49
C THR A 66 -30.44 7.89 -0.88
N ALA A 67 -29.23 7.46 -1.17
CA ALA A 67 -28.89 6.08 -1.51
C ALA A 67 -29.20 5.10 -0.37
N GLY A 68 -29.11 5.52 0.89
CA GLY A 68 -29.46 4.68 2.05
C GLY A 68 -30.92 4.22 2.08
N LEU A 69 -31.82 4.88 1.34
CA LEU A 69 -33.21 4.41 1.16
C LEU A 69 -33.26 3.15 0.27
N LEU A 70 -32.32 3.01 -0.66
CA LEU A 70 -32.20 1.87 -1.59
C LEU A 70 -31.28 0.78 -1.02
N PHE A 71 -30.28 1.17 -0.24
CA PHE A 71 -29.24 0.28 0.30
C PHE A 71 -29.11 0.42 1.82
N PRO A 72 -30.15 0.14 2.62
CA PRO A 72 -30.16 0.42 4.06
C PRO A 72 -29.06 -0.31 4.84
N GLU A 73 -28.70 -1.50 4.43
CA GLU A 73 -27.64 -2.29 5.09
C GLU A 73 -26.26 -1.66 4.98
N GLN A 74 -25.99 -0.96 3.88
CA GLN A 74 -24.71 -0.28 3.65
C GLN A 74 -24.59 1.03 4.45
N PHE A 75 -25.70 1.58 4.90
CA PHE A 75 -25.78 2.82 5.65
C PHE A 75 -26.38 2.62 7.05
N ALA A 76 -26.23 1.41 7.63
CA ALA A 76 -26.77 1.08 8.94
C ALA A 76 -26.11 1.90 10.07
N ASP A 77 -24.80 2.09 10.01
CA ASP A 77 -24.05 2.80 11.03
C ASP A 77 -24.36 4.30 11.07
N TYR A 78 -24.10 4.94 12.22
CA TYR A 78 -24.32 6.38 12.38
C TYR A 78 -23.34 7.21 11.52
N LEU A 79 -22.07 6.84 11.52
CA LEU A 79 -20.98 7.41 10.74
C LEU A 79 -20.10 6.28 10.19
N THR A 80 -19.10 6.65 9.39
CA THR A 80 -18.08 5.69 8.90
C THR A 80 -17.26 5.09 10.04
N ASP A 81 -16.85 3.83 9.89
CA ASP A 81 -16.04 3.10 10.88
C ASP A 81 -14.56 3.56 10.80
N LYS A 82 -14.19 4.44 11.72
CA LYS A 82 -12.83 5.00 11.81
C LYS A 82 -11.84 4.05 12.49
N ASP A 83 -12.35 3.07 13.24
CA ASP A 83 -11.49 2.13 13.98
C ASP A 83 -10.90 1.05 13.05
N ARG A 84 -11.58 0.74 11.97
CA ARG A 84 -11.12 -0.24 10.97
C ARG A 84 -10.23 0.36 9.88
N GLU A 85 -10.09 1.68 9.83
CA GLU A 85 -9.26 2.35 8.83
C GLU A 85 -7.76 2.06 9.04
N ALA A 86 -7.06 1.67 7.98
CA ALA A 86 -5.62 1.42 7.99
C ALA A 86 -4.84 2.73 7.83
N VAL A 87 -4.90 3.60 8.84
CA VAL A 87 -4.21 4.91 8.88
C VAL A 87 -3.50 5.07 10.21
N ALA A 88 -2.30 5.64 10.20
CA ALA A 88 -1.52 5.92 11.42
C ALA A 88 -2.12 7.10 12.20
N ASN A 89 -3.33 6.92 12.73
CA ASN A 89 -4.09 7.95 13.43
C ASN A 89 -3.69 8.05 14.91
N THR A 90 -2.88 9.06 15.24
CA THR A 90 -2.45 9.30 16.63
C THR A 90 -3.59 9.68 17.57
N ALA A 91 -4.73 10.17 17.04
CA ALA A 91 -5.89 10.55 17.85
C ALA A 91 -6.53 9.34 18.55
N LYS A 92 -6.50 8.16 17.92
CA LYS A 92 -6.97 6.89 18.51
C LYS A 92 -6.25 6.52 19.80
N PHE A 93 -5.03 7.00 19.99
CA PHE A 93 -4.12 6.59 21.08
C PHE A 93 -3.79 7.71 22.06
N LYS A 94 -4.52 8.82 22.08
CA LYS A 94 -4.24 9.97 22.95
C LYS A 94 -4.23 9.62 24.44
N ASP A 95 -5.12 8.74 24.88
CA ASP A 95 -5.24 8.34 26.28
C ASP A 95 -4.05 7.53 26.77
N PHE A 96 -3.32 6.88 25.87
CA PHE A 96 -2.11 6.12 26.16
C PHE A 96 -0.82 6.96 26.22
N SER A 97 -0.88 8.22 25.82
CA SER A 97 0.30 9.11 25.83
C SER A 97 0.92 9.31 27.22
N LYS A 98 0.12 9.11 28.28
CA LYS A 98 0.52 9.27 29.70
C LYS A 98 1.10 8.01 30.33
N VAL A 99 1.03 6.85 29.67
CA VAL A 99 1.52 5.57 30.21
C VAL A 99 3.01 5.43 29.91
N LYS A 100 3.86 5.49 30.95
CA LYS A 100 5.31 5.31 30.82
C LYS A 100 5.64 3.94 30.19
N GLY A 101 6.56 3.92 29.22
CA GLY A 101 7.04 2.68 28.58
C GLY A 101 6.29 2.22 27.33
N THR A 102 5.21 2.89 26.93
CA THR A 102 4.40 2.47 25.74
C THR A 102 4.79 3.15 24.44
N GLY A 103 5.81 4.02 24.43
CA GLY A 103 6.31 4.72 23.24
C GLY A 103 5.40 5.84 22.73
N GLY A 104 4.35 6.21 23.50
CA GLY A 104 3.44 7.31 23.16
C GLY A 104 2.47 6.98 22.00
N ALA A 105 1.53 7.90 21.77
CA ALA A 105 0.47 7.75 20.77
C ALA A 105 1.01 7.54 19.34
N LYS A 106 2.10 8.23 18.99
CA LYS A 106 2.70 8.15 17.64
C LYS A 106 3.26 6.74 17.35
N LYS A 107 3.99 6.14 18.29
CA LYS A 107 4.56 4.79 18.10
C LYS A 107 3.46 3.73 18.02
N ARG A 108 2.38 3.89 18.80
CA ARG A 108 1.22 2.99 18.73
C ARG A 108 0.47 3.12 17.41
N ALA A 109 0.26 4.33 16.92
CA ALA A 109 -0.38 4.57 15.64
C ALA A 109 0.43 3.97 14.47
N ALA A 110 1.77 4.11 14.51
CA ALA A 110 2.66 3.50 13.53
C ALA A 110 2.55 1.97 13.54
N ARG A 111 2.52 1.38 14.73
CA ARG A 111 2.37 -0.06 14.90
C ARG A 111 1.00 -0.57 14.43
N ASP A 112 -0.09 0.11 14.79
CA ASP A 112 -1.45 -0.23 14.33
C ASP A 112 -1.53 -0.20 12.79
N TYR A 113 -0.95 0.81 12.16
CA TYR A 113 -0.86 0.89 10.70
C TYR A 113 -0.07 -0.30 10.13
N GLN A 114 1.12 -0.59 10.67
CA GLN A 114 1.95 -1.71 10.21
C GLN A 114 1.21 -3.05 10.31
N GLU A 115 0.57 -3.33 11.46
CA GLU A 115 -0.18 -4.57 11.70
C GLU A 115 -1.37 -4.71 10.73
N ARG A 116 -2.09 -3.62 10.45
CA ARG A 116 -3.19 -3.61 9.48
C ARG A 116 -2.70 -3.83 8.04
N MET A 117 -1.63 -3.14 7.66
CA MET A 117 -1.03 -3.33 6.33
C MET A 117 -0.50 -4.74 6.14
N GLN A 118 0.12 -5.32 7.17
CA GLN A 118 0.55 -6.71 7.16
C GLN A 118 -0.63 -7.67 6.95
N ALA A 119 -1.76 -7.45 7.62
CA ALA A 119 -2.97 -8.26 7.46
C ALA A 119 -3.52 -8.17 6.03
N ILE A 120 -3.60 -6.94 5.47
CA ILE A 120 -4.02 -6.71 4.08
C ILE A 120 -3.08 -7.41 3.09
N PHE A 121 -1.77 -7.28 3.28
CA PHE A 121 -0.81 -7.96 2.40
C PHE A 121 -0.84 -9.48 2.55
N SER A 122 -1.08 -9.99 3.76
CA SER A 122 -1.23 -11.43 3.98
C SER A 122 -2.45 -11.99 3.27
N GLU A 123 -3.55 -11.24 3.26
CA GLU A 123 -4.76 -11.62 2.53
C GLU A 123 -4.56 -11.51 1.01
N ALA A 124 -3.89 -10.44 0.55
CA ALA A 124 -3.47 -10.33 -0.85
C ALA A 124 -2.56 -11.51 -1.27
N ARG A 125 -1.66 -11.95 -0.37
CA ARG A 125 -0.81 -13.12 -0.61
C ARG A 125 -1.59 -14.41 -0.69
N ARG A 126 -2.63 -14.56 0.12
CA ARG A 126 -3.50 -15.75 0.12
C ARG A 126 -4.25 -15.91 -1.21
N VAL A 127 -4.79 -14.81 -1.72
CA VAL A 127 -5.60 -14.84 -2.96
C VAL A 127 -4.77 -14.85 -4.23
N LEU A 128 -3.53 -14.37 -4.17
CA LEU A 128 -2.63 -14.27 -5.33
C LEU A 128 -2.01 -15.63 -5.66
N LYS A 129 -2.06 -16.03 -6.93
CA LYS A 129 -1.36 -17.23 -7.43
C LYS A 129 0.13 -17.18 -7.10
N PRO A 130 0.80 -18.34 -6.98
CA PRO A 130 2.24 -18.41 -6.67
C PRO A 130 3.13 -17.62 -7.63
N ASP A 131 2.77 -17.56 -8.91
CA ASP A 131 3.44 -16.80 -9.98
C ASP A 131 2.80 -15.43 -10.26
N GLY A 132 1.79 -15.06 -9.49
CA GLY A 132 1.05 -13.81 -9.63
C GLY A 132 1.87 -12.58 -9.28
N ILE A 133 1.32 -11.42 -9.59
CA ILE A 133 1.95 -10.11 -9.37
C ILE A 133 1.06 -9.24 -8.51
N MET A 134 1.66 -8.59 -7.50
CA MET A 134 1.01 -7.50 -6.79
C MET A 134 1.70 -6.18 -7.14
N THR A 135 0.92 -5.18 -7.54
CA THR A 135 1.40 -3.81 -7.74
C THR A 135 0.82 -2.92 -6.65
N LEU A 136 1.67 -2.17 -6.00
CA LEU A 136 1.35 -1.30 -4.88
C LEU A 136 1.78 0.13 -5.16
N MET A 137 0.85 1.09 -5.03
CA MET A 137 1.14 2.52 -5.07
C MET A 137 1.46 3.01 -3.67
N PHE A 138 2.51 3.83 -3.53
CA PHE A 138 2.82 4.46 -2.25
C PHE A 138 3.70 5.71 -2.41
N THR A 139 3.42 6.70 -1.59
CA THR A 139 4.30 7.88 -1.44
C THR A 139 4.16 8.45 -0.04
N HIS A 140 5.28 8.77 0.60
CA HIS A 140 5.31 9.45 1.88
C HIS A 140 6.66 10.12 2.13
N LYS A 141 6.66 11.27 2.81
CA LYS A 141 7.91 12.03 3.11
C LYS A 141 8.70 11.44 4.27
N ALA A 142 8.02 10.81 5.23
CA ALA A 142 8.66 10.26 6.41
C ALA A 142 9.18 8.84 6.13
N THR A 143 10.44 8.60 6.50
CA THR A 143 11.08 7.27 6.38
C THR A 143 10.35 6.19 7.17
N GLY A 144 9.80 6.53 8.35
CA GLY A 144 9.05 5.58 9.16
C GLY A 144 7.77 5.02 8.50
N ALA A 145 7.17 5.75 7.54
CA ALA A 145 6.05 5.23 6.75
C ALA A 145 6.51 4.13 5.78
N TRP A 146 7.67 4.32 5.15
CA TRP A 146 8.30 3.32 4.28
C TRP A 146 8.76 2.09 5.05
N ASP A 147 9.31 2.29 6.26
CA ASP A 147 9.70 1.19 7.16
C ASP A 147 8.48 0.33 7.53
N ALA A 148 7.38 0.94 7.95
CA ALA A 148 6.16 0.23 8.29
C ALA A 148 5.59 -0.56 7.10
N LEU A 149 5.59 0.06 5.88
CA LEU A 149 5.14 -0.59 4.66
C LEU A 149 6.03 -1.78 4.29
N ALA A 150 7.35 -1.59 4.30
CA ALA A 150 8.32 -2.62 3.93
C ALA A 150 8.26 -3.83 4.86
N LYS A 151 8.17 -3.59 6.18
CA LYS A 151 8.00 -4.65 7.17
C LYS A 151 6.71 -5.43 6.91
N GLY A 152 5.58 -4.74 6.70
CA GLY A 152 4.32 -5.39 6.38
C GLY A 152 4.40 -6.27 5.14
N LEU A 153 5.07 -5.83 4.06
CA LEU A 153 5.28 -6.60 2.84
C LEU A 153 6.15 -7.85 3.06
N VAL A 154 7.29 -7.67 3.73
CA VAL A 154 8.25 -8.76 3.99
C VAL A 154 7.63 -9.81 4.91
N ASP A 155 6.94 -9.39 5.97
CA ASP A 155 6.27 -10.27 6.93
C ASP A 155 5.09 -11.04 6.30
N ALA A 156 4.42 -10.43 5.31
CA ALA A 156 3.40 -11.09 4.50
C ALA A 156 3.96 -12.05 3.42
N GLY A 157 5.29 -12.14 3.30
CA GLY A 157 5.94 -13.07 2.38
C GLY A 157 6.09 -12.55 0.95
N PHE A 158 6.19 -11.23 0.76
CA PHE A 158 6.49 -10.62 -0.54
C PHE A 158 7.96 -10.25 -0.70
N VAL A 159 8.39 -10.18 -1.96
CA VAL A 159 9.66 -9.58 -2.41
C VAL A 159 9.33 -8.49 -3.41
N ILE A 160 9.97 -7.33 -3.29
CA ILE A 160 9.85 -6.24 -4.25
C ILE A 160 10.81 -6.53 -5.39
N THR A 161 10.30 -6.66 -6.61
CA THR A 161 11.09 -7.02 -7.80
C THR A 161 11.36 -5.86 -8.75
N ALA A 162 10.56 -4.80 -8.65
CA ALA A 162 10.78 -3.57 -9.40
C ALA A 162 10.12 -2.38 -8.69
N SER A 163 10.59 -1.17 -9.04
CA SER A 163 9.98 0.09 -8.58
C SER A 163 10.05 1.15 -9.67
N TRP A 164 8.97 1.94 -9.79
CA TRP A 164 8.83 2.97 -10.81
C TRP A 164 8.27 4.26 -10.20
N PRO A 165 9.03 5.38 -10.25
CA PRO A 165 8.46 6.69 -9.93
C PRO A 165 7.57 7.15 -11.09
N ILE A 166 6.32 7.50 -10.79
CA ILE A 166 5.35 7.97 -11.78
C ILE A 166 4.76 9.29 -11.28
N HIS A 167 4.71 10.31 -12.15
CA HIS A 167 4.02 11.55 -11.85
C HIS A 167 2.51 11.31 -11.90
N THR A 168 1.87 11.31 -10.75
CA THR A 168 0.43 11.08 -10.60
C THR A 168 -0.35 12.36 -10.39
N GLU A 169 0.32 13.44 -10.03
CA GLU A 169 -0.30 14.72 -9.73
C GLU A 169 -0.31 15.65 -10.96
N ALA A 170 -1.47 16.24 -11.24
CA ALA A 170 -1.60 17.24 -12.29
C ALA A 170 -0.80 18.50 -11.92
N GLU A 171 -0.10 19.13 -12.89
CA GLU A 171 0.71 20.33 -12.67
C GLU A 171 -0.08 21.51 -12.07
N GLY A 172 -1.40 21.55 -12.27
CA GLY A 172 -2.31 22.57 -11.73
C GLY A 172 -2.90 22.25 -10.36
N SER A 173 -2.50 21.16 -9.71
CA SER A 173 -3.02 20.78 -8.40
C SER A 173 -2.67 21.86 -7.35
N LEU A 174 -3.68 22.30 -6.58
CA LEU A 174 -3.50 23.25 -5.48
C LEU A 174 -2.59 22.70 -4.36
N HIS A 175 -2.39 21.40 -4.30
CA HIS A 175 -1.49 20.74 -3.34
C HIS A 175 -0.01 20.93 -3.69
N ILE A 176 0.30 21.15 -4.96
CA ILE A 176 1.69 21.27 -5.47
C ILE A 176 2.08 22.71 -5.73
N LYS A 177 1.11 23.57 -6.07
CA LYS A 177 1.36 24.96 -6.43
C LYS A 177 2.12 25.66 -5.31
N ASP A 178 3.33 26.16 -5.64
CA ASP A 178 4.22 26.90 -4.75
C ASP A 178 4.73 26.13 -3.51
N LYS A 179 4.70 24.79 -3.52
CA LYS A 179 5.25 23.96 -2.45
C LYS A 179 6.29 22.98 -3.00
N ASN A 180 7.34 22.74 -2.23
CA ASN A 180 8.26 21.60 -2.44
C ASN A 180 7.55 20.28 -2.10
N ALA A 181 6.46 19.97 -2.81
CA ALA A 181 5.70 18.74 -2.64
C ALA A 181 6.19 17.71 -3.65
N ALA A 182 6.20 16.46 -3.25
CA ALA A 182 6.45 15.35 -4.16
C ALA A 182 5.37 15.32 -5.24
N LYS A 183 5.78 15.20 -6.50
CA LYS A 183 4.88 15.04 -7.65
C LYS A 183 4.76 13.57 -8.04
N SER A 184 5.67 12.74 -7.55
CA SER A 184 5.76 11.33 -7.90
C SER A 184 5.19 10.43 -6.82
N THR A 185 4.45 9.43 -7.27
CA THR A 185 4.09 8.24 -6.50
C THR A 185 4.99 7.09 -6.95
N ILE A 186 5.40 6.26 -6.01
CA ILE A 186 6.23 5.10 -6.31
C ILE A 186 5.32 3.89 -6.49
N PHE A 187 5.44 3.23 -7.64
CA PHE A 187 4.82 1.94 -7.90
C PHE A 187 5.83 0.85 -7.54
N LEU A 188 5.46 -0.02 -6.63
CA LEU A 188 6.23 -1.19 -6.24
C LEU A 188 5.61 -2.43 -6.88
N VAL A 189 6.42 -3.21 -7.59
CA VAL A 189 6.02 -4.51 -8.11
C VAL A 189 6.52 -5.58 -7.17
N CYS A 190 5.58 -6.35 -6.62
CA CYS A 190 5.85 -7.36 -5.61
C CYS A 190 5.49 -8.74 -6.14
N ARG A 191 6.26 -9.75 -5.74
CA ARG A 191 5.99 -11.15 -6.03
C ARG A 191 6.00 -11.98 -4.75
N PRO A 192 5.26 -13.09 -4.70
CA PRO A 192 5.38 -14.04 -3.62
C PRO A 192 6.83 -14.50 -3.42
N ARG A 193 7.31 -14.50 -2.19
CA ARG A 193 8.65 -15.01 -1.87
C ARG A 193 8.73 -16.49 -2.18
N GLY A 194 9.81 -16.94 -2.82
CA GLY A 194 10.03 -18.34 -3.17
C GLY A 194 9.33 -18.83 -4.43
N ALA A 195 8.65 -17.94 -5.17
CA ALA A 195 8.15 -18.23 -6.51
C ALA A 195 9.05 -17.55 -7.55
N PRO A 196 9.96 -18.25 -8.22
CA PRO A 196 10.67 -17.68 -9.34
C PRO A 196 9.69 -17.42 -10.49
N PRO A 197 9.86 -16.35 -11.27
CA PRO A 197 9.07 -16.15 -12.47
C PRO A 197 9.27 -17.36 -13.40
N HIS A 198 8.19 -18.09 -13.69
CA HIS A 198 8.16 -19.26 -14.58
C HIS A 198 8.79 -20.58 -14.08
N ALA A 199 8.97 -20.77 -12.78
CA ALA A 199 9.39 -22.05 -12.22
C ALA A 199 8.34 -22.65 -11.27
N PRO A 200 8.29 -23.98 -11.13
CA PRO A 200 7.45 -24.65 -10.14
C PRO A 200 7.84 -24.18 -8.71
N PRO A 201 6.97 -24.36 -7.72
CA PRO A 201 7.20 -23.91 -6.36
C PRO A 201 8.60 -24.30 -5.88
N PHE A 202 9.35 -23.32 -5.38
CA PHE A 202 10.73 -23.50 -4.96
C PHE A 202 10.77 -24.35 -3.68
N ASP A 203 11.24 -25.56 -3.84
CA ASP A 203 11.51 -26.53 -2.75
C ASP A 203 12.98 -26.39 -2.24
N GLY A 204 13.56 -25.23 -2.44
CA GLY A 204 14.94 -24.92 -2.04
C GLY A 204 15.09 -24.59 -0.56
N PRO A 205 16.31 -24.63 -0.03
CA PRO A 205 16.58 -24.28 1.35
C PRO A 205 16.16 -22.84 1.61
N LYS A 206 15.53 -22.60 2.77
CA LYS A 206 15.18 -21.24 3.22
C LYS A 206 16.44 -20.36 3.12
N PRO A 207 16.32 -19.11 2.62
CA PRO A 207 17.46 -18.22 2.55
C PRO A 207 18.14 -18.14 3.92
N GLN A 208 19.46 -18.25 3.93
CA GLN A 208 20.25 -18.12 5.16
C GLN A 208 20.03 -16.72 5.73
N PRO A 209 19.94 -16.60 7.05
CA PRO A 209 19.81 -15.30 7.70
C PRO A 209 21.02 -14.42 7.33
N THR A 210 20.72 -13.24 6.79
CA THR A 210 21.73 -12.27 6.35
C THR A 210 21.76 -11.12 7.37
N TYR A 211 22.94 -10.60 7.67
CA TYR A 211 23.11 -9.46 8.56
C TYR A 211 23.09 -8.14 7.77
N TRP A 212 22.71 -7.06 8.43
CA TRP A 212 22.61 -5.74 7.80
C TRP A 212 23.93 -5.30 7.16
N GLU A 213 25.04 -5.58 7.82
CA GLU A 213 26.40 -5.26 7.35
C GLU A 213 26.73 -5.88 5.97
N GLU A 214 26.09 -6.98 5.62
CA GLU A 214 26.24 -7.64 4.32
C GLU A 214 25.28 -7.07 3.26
N VAL A 215 24.14 -6.53 3.69
CA VAL A 215 23.10 -5.99 2.82
C VAL A 215 23.35 -4.51 2.50
N GLU A 216 23.82 -3.72 3.47
CA GLU A 216 24.05 -2.27 3.33
C GLU A 216 24.94 -1.91 2.12
N PRO A 217 26.07 -2.57 1.85
CA PRO A 217 26.89 -2.27 0.66
C PRO A 217 26.16 -2.52 -0.65
N LYS A 218 25.28 -3.54 -0.69
CA LYS A 218 24.47 -3.86 -1.88
C LYS A 218 23.39 -2.79 -2.09
N VAL A 219 22.67 -2.41 -1.02
CA VAL A 219 21.72 -1.30 -1.06
C VAL A 219 22.38 -0.02 -1.55
N THR A 220 23.53 0.33 -0.98
CA THR A 220 24.29 1.53 -1.36
C THR A 220 24.71 1.49 -2.83
N GLY A 221 25.17 0.34 -3.32
CA GLY A 221 25.55 0.16 -4.72
C GLY A 221 24.40 0.37 -5.68
N VAL A 222 23.29 -0.32 -5.46
CA VAL A 222 22.08 -0.25 -6.30
C VAL A 222 21.46 1.15 -6.27
N VAL A 223 21.32 1.75 -5.09
CA VAL A 223 20.77 3.12 -4.98
C VAL A 223 21.65 4.13 -5.72
N ARG A 224 22.97 4.03 -5.60
CA ARG A 224 23.91 4.93 -6.29
C ARG A 224 23.81 4.85 -7.82
N GLU A 225 23.62 3.65 -8.36
CA GLU A 225 23.40 3.43 -9.79
C GLU A 225 22.06 4.00 -10.24
N ARG A 226 20.99 3.71 -9.52
CA ARG A 226 19.64 4.19 -9.84
C ARG A 226 19.49 5.70 -9.72
N VAL A 227 20.21 6.34 -8.77
CA VAL A 227 20.23 7.81 -8.66
C VAL A 227 20.72 8.45 -9.97
N LYS A 228 21.75 7.90 -10.60
CA LYS A 228 22.25 8.42 -11.89
C LYS A 228 21.19 8.30 -12.97
N GLU A 229 20.57 7.12 -13.10
CA GLU A 229 19.51 6.89 -14.08
C GLU A 229 18.33 7.86 -13.87
N PHE A 230 17.92 8.09 -12.62
CA PHE A 230 16.83 9.02 -12.29
C PHE A 230 17.21 10.48 -12.62
N GLN A 231 18.45 10.87 -12.35
CA GLN A 231 18.94 12.20 -12.72
C GLN A 231 19.00 12.41 -14.23
N ASP A 232 19.47 11.38 -14.98
CA ASP A 232 19.48 11.41 -16.44
C ASP A 232 18.06 11.47 -17.04
N ALA A 233 17.08 10.90 -16.34
CA ALA A 233 15.66 11.01 -16.66
C ALA A 233 15.02 12.34 -16.22
N GLY A 234 15.81 13.28 -15.64
CA GLY A 234 15.31 14.59 -15.20
C GLY A 234 14.59 14.61 -13.86
N ILE A 235 14.65 13.52 -13.08
CA ILE A 235 14.06 13.47 -11.74
C ILE A 235 15.00 14.16 -10.76
N VAL A 236 14.50 15.16 -10.04
CA VAL A 236 15.31 16.02 -9.14
C VAL A 236 14.59 16.29 -7.81
N GLY A 237 15.32 16.80 -6.83
CA GLY A 237 14.75 17.30 -5.56
C GLY A 237 14.09 16.19 -4.73
N VAL A 238 12.88 16.45 -4.24
CA VAL A 238 12.13 15.53 -3.39
C VAL A 238 11.75 14.25 -4.14
N ASP A 239 11.42 14.36 -5.41
CA ASP A 239 11.05 13.20 -6.23
C ASP A 239 12.25 12.24 -6.41
N LEU A 240 13.46 12.75 -6.59
CA LEU A 240 14.67 11.93 -6.63
C LEU A 240 14.88 11.19 -5.31
N TYR A 241 14.76 11.90 -4.18
CA TYR A 241 14.87 11.29 -2.86
C TYR A 241 13.85 10.14 -2.66
N LEU A 242 12.57 10.38 -2.99
CA LEU A 242 11.53 9.37 -2.87
C LEU A 242 11.75 8.18 -3.81
N SER A 243 12.24 8.44 -5.02
CA SER A 243 12.54 7.39 -6.00
C SER A 243 13.61 6.41 -5.52
N CYS A 244 14.49 6.83 -4.60
CA CYS A 244 15.53 5.97 -4.03
C CYS A 244 14.98 4.89 -3.08
N PHE A 245 13.79 5.10 -2.47
CA PHE A 245 13.22 4.10 -1.57
C PHE A 245 12.91 2.78 -2.28
N GLY A 246 12.36 2.83 -3.50
CA GLY A 246 12.04 1.62 -4.25
C GLY A 246 13.22 0.68 -4.44
N PRO A 247 14.35 1.11 -5.04
CA PRO A 247 15.55 0.28 -5.19
C PRO A 247 16.15 -0.19 -3.87
N ALA A 248 16.13 0.65 -2.83
CA ALA A 248 16.62 0.27 -1.51
C ALA A 248 15.75 -0.85 -0.90
N LEU A 249 14.44 -0.72 -0.97
CA LEU A 249 13.49 -1.71 -0.48
C LEU A 249 13.52 -3.01 -1.30
N GLN A 250 13.80 -2.93 -2.61
CA GLN A 250 13.99 -4.10 -3.45
C GLN A 250 15.11 -4.98 -2.88
N VAL A 251 16.32 -4.44 -2.74
CA VAL A 251 17.46 -5.18 -2.20
C VAL A 251 17.18 -5.67 -0.79
N PHE A 252 16.59 -4.84 0.05
CA PHE A 252 16.21 -5.21 1.41
C PHE A 252 15.25 -6.41 1.44
N SER A 253 14.22 -6.38 0.60
CA SER A 253 13.19 -7.43 0.58
C SER A 253 13.70 -8.77 0.04
N GLU A 254 14.76 -8.78 -0.76
CA GLU A 254 15.41 -10.01 -1.26
C GLU A 254 16.16 -10.76 -0.16
N HIS A 255 16.60 -10.04 0.89
CA HIS A 255 17.39 -10.60 1.97
C HIS A 255 16.54 -10.81 3.23
N TRP A 256 16.55 -12.02 3.77
CA TRP A 256 15.95 -12.29 5.06
C TRP A 256 16.87 -11.81 6.17
N LEU A 257 16.52 -10.73 6.85
CA LEU A 257 17.26 -10.28 8.03
C LEU A 257 16.75 -11.05 9.26
N SER A 258 17.59 -11.93 9.79
CA SER A 258 17.36 -12.57 11.09
C SER A 258 17.73 -11.55 12.16
N ASN A 259 16.80 -10.98 12.85
CA ASN A 259 16.87 -9.96 13.90
C ASN A 259 16.60 -8.52 13.46
N CYS A 260 15.53 -8.27 12.71
CA CYS A 260 14.93 -6.93 12.71
C CYS A 260 14.07 -6.71 13.95
N GLU A 261 14.65 -6.83 15.15
CA GLU A 261 14.16 -6.13 16.31
C GLU A 261 14.62 -4.67 16.17
N SER A 262 13.73 -3.81 15.64
CA SER A 262 13.89 -2.37 15.50
C SER A 262 15.02 -1.88 14.58
N PHE A 263 14.67 -1.39 13.38
CA PHE A 263 15.41 -0.33 12.73
C PHE A 263 15.24 0.95 13.57
N ASP A 264 16.14 1.20 14.49
CA ASP A 264 16.34 2.52 15.07
C ASP A 264 17.21 3.28 14.05
N VAL A 265 16.57 4.03 13.17
CA VAL A 265 17.26 5.05 12.38
C VAL A 265 17.32 6.29 13.25
N SER A 266 18.40 6.35 14.08
CA SER A 266 18.83 7.60 14.72
C SER A 266 19.45 8.57 13.72
#